data_cf3973ba947d32c9255cd90694b57303
#
_entry.id   cf3973ba947d32c9255cd90694b57303
#
_cell.length_a   1.000
_cell.length_b   1.000
_cell.length_c   1.000
_cell.angle_alpha   90.00
_cell.angle_beta   90.00
_cell.angle_gamma   90.00
#
_symmetry.space_group_name_H-M   'P 1'
#
loop_
_entity.id
_entity.type
_entity.pdbx_description
1 polymer ?
#
loop_
_entity_poly.entity_id
_entity_poly.type
_entity_poly.pdbx_seq_one_letter_code
_entity_poly.pdbx_strand_id
1 'polypeptide(L)'
;MTGCGTERYADWFFDLDGTLVDSAPDILRLLGGVLREEGLAVPELDKGRIGPLLEDIIRGICPDLAPADLGRIVRIYRARYRACPFEESPAFPGIPPLFERLSGRGCRLFVATNKPEDVTRRLLDVRGLLPYLTGFACSDSVPGRRLSKAGMLALLMERHGVGPWVGYPRTFPASPLRVPRFPPSSGRSAWKGSAQPSGGSG
;
A
#
# COMPACT_ATOMS: atom_id res chain seq x y z
N MET A 1 -1.28 -16.09 -40.74
CA MET A 1 -1.38 -16.47 -39.32
C MET A 1 -1.12 -15.21 -38.53
N THR A 2 -2.17 -14.49 -38.19
CA THR A 2 -2.14 -13.21 -37.48
C THR A 2 -2.00 -13.50 -35.99
N GLY A 3 -0.78 -13.28 -35.45
CA GLY A 3 -0.53 -13.35 -34.03
C GLY A 3 -1.31 -12.27 -33.32
N CYS A 4 -2.25 -12.65 -32.48
CA CYS A 4 -2.88 -11.81 -31.48
C CYS A 4 -1.78 -11.33 -30.51
N GLY A 5 -1.28 -10.11 -30.72
CA GLY A 5 -0.36 -9.46 -29.81
C GLY A 5 -1.06 -9.13 -28.52
N THR A 6 -0.98 -10.02 -27.53
CA THR A 6 -1.29 -9.67 -26.15
C THR A 6 -0.25 -8.62 -25.74
N GLU A 7 -0.65 -7.36 -25.72
CA GLU A 7 0.13 -6.30 -25.08
C GLU A 7 0.39 -6.74 -23.63
N ARG A 8 1.62 -7.17 -23.36
CA ARG A 8 2.04 -7.54 -22.01
C ARG A 8 2.32 -6.23 -21.29
N TYR A 9 1.46 -5.87 -20.36
CA TYR A 9 1.77 -4.80 -19.42
C TYR A 9 3.07 -5.16 -18.70
N ALA A 10 4.14 -4.42 -19.00
CA ALA A 10 5.45 -4.63 -18.42
C ALA A 10 5.60 -3.95 -17.05
N ASP A 11 4.83 -2.89 -16.80
CA ASP A 11 4.93 -2.02 -15.64
C ASP A 11 3.64 -2.02 -14.82
N TRP A 12 3.76 -2.32 -13.52
CA TRP A 12 2.65 -2.41 -12.59
C TRP A 12 2.85 -1.45 -11.43
N PHE A 13 1.87 -0.61 -11.17
CA PHE A 13 1.88 0.35 -10.08
C PHE A 13 0.79 0.01 -9.08
N PHE A 14 1.18 -0.11 -7.82
CA PHE A 14 0.30 -0.48 -6.71
C PHE A 14 0.25 0.62 -5.66
N ASP A 15 -0.88 0.74 -4.99
CA ASP A 15 -0.93 1.35 -3.67
C ASP A 15 -0.52 0.31 -2.62
N LEU A 16 -0.19 0.76 -1.41
CA LEU A 16 0.26 -0.12 -0.32
C LEU A 16 -0.88 -0.45 0.65
N ASP A 17 -1.36 0.57 1.35
CA ASP A 17 -2.32 0.42 2.44
C ASP A 17 -3.71 0.06 1.88
N GLY A 18 -4.29 -1.05 2.34
CA GLY A 18 -5.57 -1.56 1.85
C GLY A 18 -5.54 -2.16 0.44
N THR A 19 -4.36 -2.28 -0.18
CA THR A 19 -4.16 -2.86 -1.52
C THR A 19 -3.21 -4.04 -1.47
N LEU A 20 -1.98 -3.86 -1.01
CA LEU A 20 -0.98 -4.91 -0.86
C LEU A 20 -0.96 -5.47 0.57
N VAL A 21 -1.21 -4.60 1.55
CA VAL A 21 -1.11 -4.90 2.98
C VAL A 21 -2.37 -4.42 3.70
N ASP A 22 -2.95 -5.26 4.55
CA ASP A 22 -3.99 -4.85 5.51
C ASP A 22 -3.32 -4.18 6.71
N SER A 23 -2.92 -2.93 6.54
CA SER A 23 -2.24 -2.15 7.58
C SER A 23 -3.22 -1.44 8.53
N ALA A 24 -4.51 -1.53 8.27
CA ALA A 24 -5.53 -0.85 9.06
C ALA A 24 -5.51 -1.22 10.55
N PRO A 25 -5.36 -2.49 10.97
CA PRO A 25 -5.34 -2.84 12.39
C PRO A 25 -4.25 -2.09 13.17
N ASP A 26 -3.00 -2.12 12.73
CA ASP A 26 -1.90 -1.42 13.40
C ASP A 26 -2.09 0.11 13.39
N ILE A 27 -2.53 0.68 12.25
CA ILE A 27 -2.78 2.12 12.12
C ILE A 27 -3.85 2.56 13.10
N LEU A 28 -5.01 1.90 13.13
CA LEU A 28 -6.15 2.28 13.96
C LEU A 28 -5.87 2.07 15.43
N ARG A 29 -5.23 0.98 15.81
CA ARG A 29 -4.80 0.68 17.18
C ARG A 29 -3.87 1.77 17.71
N LEU A 30 -2.82 2.10 16.97
CA LEU A 30 -1.84 3.11 17.38
C LEU A 30 -2.46 4.51 17.40
N LEU A 31 -3.26 4.88 16.39
CA LEU A 31 -3.91 6.18 16.36
C LEU A 31 -4.90 6.34 17.50
N GLY A 32 -5.76 5.35 17.72
CA GLY A 32 -6.70 5.37 18.83
C GLY A 32 -6.02 5.41 20.20
N GLY A 33 -4.86 4.75 20.33
CA GLY A 33 -4.04 4.83 21.54
C GLY A 33 -3.54 6.25 21.81
N VAL A 34 -2.92 6.88 20.80
CA VAL A 34 -2.40 8.23 20.91
C VAL A 34 -3.51 9.24 21.21
N LEU A 35 -4.63 9.18 20.50
CA LEU A 35 -5.74 10.11 20.73
C LEU A 35 -6.31 10.00 22.14
N ARG A 36 -6.48 8.79 22.67
CA ARG A 36 -6.96 8.57 24.05
C ARG A 36 -6.00 9.11 25.12
N GLU A 37 -4.70 8.91 24.92
CA GLU A 37 -3.68 9.44 25.84
C GLU A 37 -3.61 10.97 25.83
N GLU A 38 -3.97 11.59 24.71
CA GLU A 38 -4.11 13.04 24.56
C GLU A 38 -5.47 13.56 25.07
N GLY A 39 -6.28 12.71 25.72
CA GLY A 39 -7.58 13.09 26.31
C GLY A 39 -8.69 13.34 25.28
N LEU A 40 -8.52 12.90 24.04
CA LEU A 40 -9.50 13.10 22.99
C LEU A 40 -10.51 11.95 22.93
N ALA A 41 -11.77 12.28 22.65
CA ALA A 41 -12.78 11.28 22.37
C ALA A 41 -12.46 10.58 21.05
N VAL A 42 -12.37 9.25 21.08
CA VAL A 42 -12.07 8.45 19.90
C VAL A 42 -13.34 7.70 19.52
N PRO A 43 -14.01 8.07 18.42
CA PRO A 43 -15.11 7.27 17.89
C PRO A 43 -14.60 5.92 17.41
N GLU A 44 -15.50 5.00 17.10
CA GLU A 44 -15.13 3.76 16.45
C GLU A 44 -14.42 4.07 15.13
N LEU A 45 -13.16 3.65 15.04
CA LEU A 45 -12.33 3.88 13.85
C LEU A 45 -12.50 2.70 12.89
N ASP A 46 -13.02 2.98 11.71
CA ASP A 46 -13.18 1.98 10.67
C ASP A 46 -12.04 2.02 9.63
N LYS A 47 -11.87 0.91 8.91
CA LYS A 47 -10.84 0.75 7.87
C LYS A 47 -11.01 1.71 6.69
N GLY A 48 -12.21 2.23 6.45
CA GLY A 48 -12.51 3.16 5.36
C GLY A 48 -11.83 4.52 5.52
N ARG A 49 -11.34 4.83 6.72
CA ARG A 49 -10.57 6.05 7.00
C ARG A 49 -9.11 5.97 6.57
N ILE A 50 -8.61 4.80 6.19
CA ILE A 50 -7.21 4.60 5.80
C ILE A 50 -7.02 4.94 4.31
N GLY A 51 -5.91 5.60 3.99
CA GLY A 51 -5.54 6.01 2.62
C GLY A 51 -5.23 7.50 2.49
N PRO A 52 -6.02 8.43 3.10
CA PRO A 52 -5.65 9.83 3.20
C PRO A 52 -4.37 10.06 4.01
N LEU A 53 -3.94 11.31 4.07
CA LEU A 53 -2.83 11.71 4.95
C LEU A 53 -3.27 11.62 6.41
N LEU A 54 -2.32 11.31 7.30
CA LEU A 54 -2.58 11.19 8.74
C LEU A 54 -3.26 12.42 9.32
N GLU A 55 -2.82 13.59 8.92
CA GLU A 55 -3.37 14.88 9.36
C GLU A 55 -4.85 15.02 8.99
N ASP A 56 -5.23 14.56 7.79
CA ASP A 56 -6.61 14.61 7.31
C ASP A 56 -7.48 13.60 8.06
N ILE A 57 -6.93 12.43 8.37
CA ILE A 57 -7.61 11.42 9.19
C ILE A 57 -7.89 11.99 10.59
N ILE A 58 -6.90 12.60 11.24
CA ILE A 58 -7.05 13.19 12.59
C ILE A 58 -8.05 14.33 12.57
N ARG A 59 -8.01 15.22 11.58
CA ARG A 59 -9.01 16.30 11.44
C ARG A 59 -10.41 15.79 11.21
N GLY A 60 -10.57 14.69 10.48
CA GLY A 60 -11.86 14.04 10.29
C GLY A 60 -12.43 13.41 11.57
N ILE A 61 -11.57 13.11 12.57
CA ILE A 61 -11.96 12.59 13.89
C ILE A 61 -12.19 13.74 14.86
N CYS A 62 -11.31 14.73 14.88
CA CYS A 62 -11.27 15.86 15.80
C CYS A 62 -11.20 17.18 14.99
N PRO A 63 -12.32 17.66 14.42
CA PRO A 63 -12.30 18.82 13.52
C PRO A 63 -11.87 20.13 14.22
N ASP A 64 -12.16 20.26 15.51
CA ASP A 64 -11.88 21.46 16.30
C ASP A 64 -10.48 21.47 16.92
N LEU A 65 -9.63 20.50 16.56
CA LEU A 65 -8.29 20.37 17.14
C LEU A 65 -7.40 21.54 16.72
N ALA A 66 -6.77 22.21 17.69
CA ALA A 66 -5.86 23.30 17.43
C ALA A 66 -4.65 22.83 16.58
N PRO A 67 -4.11 23.66 15.67
CA PRO A 67 -2.97 23.26 14.81
C PRO A 67 -1.74 22.79 15.59
N ALA A 68 -1.46 23.36 16.75
CA ALA A 68 -0.34 22.97 17.61
C ALA A 68 -0.52 21.55 18.18
N ASP A 69 -1.73 21.20 18.62
CA ASP A 69 -2.08 19.89 19.14
C ASP A 69 -2.07 18.84 18.03
N LEU A 70 -2.61 19.16 16.87
CA LEU A 70 -2.50 18.30 15.68
C LEU A 70 -1.03 17.96 15.39
N GLY A 71 -0.15 18.98 15.34
CA GLY A 71 1.28 18.78 15.10
C GLY A 71 1.95 17.90 16.16
N ARG A 72 1.54 18.03 17.44
CA ARG A 72 2.03 17.20 18.53
C ARG A 72 1.57 15.75 18.38
N ILE A 73 0.29 15.51 18.16
CA ILE A 73 -0.30 14.17 17.96
C ILE A 73 0.35 13.46 16.77
N VAL A 74 0.50 14.16 15.64
CA VAL A 74 1.17 13.62 14.44
C VAL A 74 2.60 13.18 14.76
N ARG A 75 3.37 13.96 15.52
CA ARG A 75 4.74 13.58 15.92
C ARG A 75 4.76 12.33 16.80
N ILE A 76 3.88 12.25 17.81
CA ILE A 76 3.77 11.10 18.71
C ILE A 76 3.39 9.84 17.93
N TYR A 77 2.35 9.93 17.11
CA TYR A 77 1.92 8.81 16.26
C TYR A 77 3.04 8.33 15.36
N ARG A 78 3.70 9.24 14.63
CA ARG A 78 4.80 8.88 13.70
C ARG A 78 5.96 8.20 14.41
N ALA A 79 6.32 8.66 15.60
CA ALA A 79 7.37 8.02 16.40
C ALA A 79 6.99 6.58 16.77
N ARG A 80 5.75 6.34 17.24
CA ARG A 80 5.25 5.01 17.57
C ARG A 80 5.12 4.11 16.36
N TYR A 81 4.63 4.65 15.25
CA TYR A 81 4.45 3.88 14.02
C TYR A 81 5.80 3.47 13.40
N ARG A 82 6.82 4.30 13.53
CA ARG A 82 8.21 3.92 13.18
C ARG A 82 8.75 2.77 14.04
N ALA A 83 8.36 2.69 15.29
CA ALA A 83 8.76 1.61 16.18
C ALA A 83 7.86 0.36 16.07
N CYS A 84 6.78 0.42 15.31
CA CYS A 84 5.81 -0.68 15.17
C CYS A 84 6.45 -1.89 14.50
N PRO A 85 6.27 -3.12 15.05
CA PRO A 85 6.75 -4.36 14.43
C PRO A 85 5.87 -4.82 13.26
N PHE A 86 4.72 -4.20 13.03
CA PHE A 86 3.73 -4.50 11.98
C PHE A 86 3.10 -5.90 12.09
N GLU A 87 2.97 -6.44 13.27
CA GLU A 87 2.42 -7.79 13.48
C GLU A 87 1.00 -7.94 12.93
N GLU A 88 0.19 -6.91 13.08
CA GLU A 88 -1.20 -6.88 12.62
C GLU A 88 -1.38 -6.27 11.21
N SER A 89 -0.30 -6.17 10.44
CA SER A 89 -0.31 -5.64 9.06
C SER A 89 0.09 -6.71 8.03
N PRO A 90 -0.65 -7.82 7.87
CA PRO A 90 -0.29 -8.87 6.92
C PRO A 90 -0.42 -8.39 5.47
N ALA A 91 0.36 -8.96 4.56
CA ALA A 91 0.05 -8.86 3.14
C ALA A 91 -1.28 -9.55 2.85
N PHE A 92 -2.08 -9.00 1.94
CA PHE A 92 -3.33 -9.67 1.55
C PHE A 92 -3.04 -11.06 0.93
N PRO A 93 -3.89 -12.05 1.19
CA PRO A 93 -3.78 -13.36 0.57
C PRO A 93 -3.70 -13.23 -0.96
N GLY A 94 -2.71 -13.89 -1.56
CA GLY A 94 -2.50 -13.83 -3.01
C GLY A 94 -1.52 -12.74 -3.49
N ILE A 95 -1.15 -11.77 -2.68
CA ILE A 95 -0.16 -10.74 -3.06
C ILE A 95 1.25 -11.33 -3.23
N PRO A 96 1.84 -12.09 -2.28
CA PRO A 96 3.15 -12.67 -2.48
C PRO A 96 3.25 -13.55 -3.74
N PRO A 97 2.36 -14.52 -4.00
CA PRO A 97 2.41 -15.31 -5.22
C PRO A 97 2.12 -14.51 -6.50
N LEU A 98 1.36 -13.41 -6.42
CA LEU A 98 1.17 -12.49 -7.55
C LEU A 98 2.50 -11.80 -7.90
N PHE A 99 3.22 -11.28 -6.90
CA PHE A 99 4.49 -10.59 -7.07
C PHE A 99 5.55 -11.52 -7.64
N GLU A 100 5.66 -12.73 -7.09
CA GLU A 100 6.55 -13.77 -7.61
C GLU A 100 6.27 -14.07 -9.09
N ARG A 101 5.00 -14.28 -9.44
CA ARG A 101 4.58 -14.58 -10.82
C ARG A 101 4.84 -13.42 -11.78
N LEU A 102 4.56 -12.17 -11.38
CA LEU A 102 4.78 -11.00 -12.23
C LEU A 102 6.28 -10.76 -12.42
N SER A 103 7.06 -10.81 -11.35
CA SER A 103 8.52 -10.68 -11.40
C SER A 103 9.14 -11.79 -12.25
N GLY A 104 8.72 -13.05 -12.09
CA GLY A 104 9.18 -14.18 -12.91
C GLY A 104 8.83 -14.07 -14.40
N ARG A 105 7.89 -13.17 -14.76
CA ARG A 105 7.57 -12.82 -16.15
C ARG A 105 8.33 -11.61 -16.68
N GLY A 106 9.24 -11.05 -15.87
CA GLY A 106 10.01 -9.86 -16.22
C GLY A 106 9.22 -8.56 -16.10
N CYS A 107 8.06 -8.54 -15.41
CA CYS A 107 7.34 -7.31 -15.13
C CYS A 107 8.08 -6.48 -14.09
N ARG A 108 8.05 -5.15 -14.26
CA ARG A 108 8.55 -4.20 -13.26
C ARG A 108 7.41 -3.81 -12.32
N LEU A 109 7.65 -3.92 -11.02
CA LEU A 109 6.65 -3.66 -9.99
C LEU A 109 7.01 -2.40 -9.21
N PHE A 110 6.05 -1.52 -9.03
CA PHE A 110 6.22 -0.23 -8.37
C PHE A 110 5.15 -0.03 -7.31
N VAL A 111 5.53 0.65 -6.22
CA VAL A 111 4.58 1.08 -5.18
C VAL A 111 4.57 2.61 -5.08
N ALA A 112 3.38 3.20 -5.06
CA ALA A 112 3.18 4.61 -4.79
C ALA A 112 2.24 4.75 -3.58
N THR A 113 2.70 5.36 -2.46
CA THR A 113 1.94 5.41 -1.22
C THR A 113 2.07 6.72 -0.47
N ASN A 114 1.01 7.12 0.25
CA ASN A 114 1.04 8.28 1.15
C ASN A 114 1.83 8.00 2.45
N LYS A 115 2.15 6.74 2.74
CA LYS A 115 2.96 6.33 3.88
C LYS A 115 4.38 6.88 3.80
N PRO A 116 5.03 7.29 4.91
CA PRO A 116 6.42 7.72 4.93
C PRO A 116 7.39 6.66 4.40
N GLU A 117 8.48 7.11 3.78
CA GLU A 117 9.41 6.22 3.07
C GLU A 117 10.11 5.22 3.98
N ASP A 118 10.56 5.66 5.16
CA ASP A 118 11.23 4.81 6.15
C ASP A 118 10.32 3.67 6.64
N VAL A 119 9.06 3.99 6.90
CA VAL A 119 8.04 3.02 7.32
C VAL A 119 7.66 2.08 6.18
N THR A 120 7.49 2.62 4.98
CA THR A 120 7.17 1.85 3.77
C THR A 120 8.22 0.79 3.50
N ARG A 121 9.50 1.17 3.52
CA ARG A 121 10.62 0.25 3.29
C ARG A 121 10.60 -0.91 4.29
N ARG A 122 10.45 -0.61 5.59
CA ARG A 122 10.40 -1.64 6.65
C ARG A 122 9.18 -2.55 6.50
N LEU A 123 8.01 -2.00 6.23
CA LEU A 123 6.79 -2.80 6.07
C LEU A 123 6.90 -3.75 4.87
N LEU A 124 7.40 -3.26 3.72
CA LEU A 124 7.62 -4.07 2.53
C LEU A 124 8.67 -5.17 2.77
N ASP A 125 9.73 -4.86 3.52
CA ASP A 125 10.78 -5.81 3.90
C ASP A 125 10.23 -6.92 4.81
N VAL A 126 9.57 -6.55 5.91
CA VAL A 126 8.94 -7.50 6.85
C VAL A 126 7.89 -8.39 6.18
N ARG A 127 7.22 -7.89 5.13
CA ARG A 127 6.25 -8.66 4.34
C ARG A 127 6.89 -9.45 3.19
N GLY A 128 8.20 -9.38 3.01
CA GLY A 128 8.92 -10.08 1.94
C GLY A 128 8.58 -9.59 0.54
N LEU A 129 8.01 -8.38 0.42
CA LEU A 129 7.61 -7.80 -0.87
C LEU A 129 8.71 -6.95 -1.50
N LEU A 130 9.62 -6.40 -0.69
CA LEU A 130 10.67 -5.48 -1.14
C LEU A 130 11.55 -6.06 -2.24
N PRO A 131 11.98 -7.33 -2.21
CA PRO A 131 12.85 -7.91 -3.25
C PRO A 131 12.23 -7.97 -4.64
N TYR A 132 10.89 -7.94 -4.74
CA TYR A 132 10.19 -7.99 -6.03
C TYR A 132 10.01 -6.62 -6.68
N LEU A 133 10.24 -5.54 -5.92
CA LEU A 133 9.97 -4.19 -6.41
C LEU A 133 11.14 -3.64 -7.21
N THR A 134 10.83 -3.03 -8.36
CA THR A 134 11.74 -2.19 -9.11
C THR A 134 11.97 -0.85 -8.42
N GLY A 135 10.94 -0.33 -7.74
CA GLY A 135 11.03 0.89 -6.98
C GLY A 135 9.75 1.24 -6.25
N PHE A 136 9.84 2.21 -5.34
CA PHE A 136 8.67 2.80 -4.70
C PHE A 136 8.86 4.29 -4.48
N ALA A 137 7.75 5.03 -4.38
CA ALA A 137 7.72 6.44 -4.05
C ALA A 137 6.64 6.70 -2.99
N CYS A 138 7.01 7.57 -2.07
CA CYS A 138 6.22 7.96 -0.93
C CYS A 138 5.90 9.47 -0.97
N SER A 139 4.98 9.93 -0.14
CA SER A 139 4.65 11.36 -0.09
C SER A 139 5.84 12.25 0.26
N ASP A 140 6.85 11.71 0.90
CA ASP A 140 8.09 12.36 1.36
C ASP A 140 9.37 11.93 0.61
N SER A 141 9.25 11.26 -0.53
CA SER A 141 10.40 10.79 -1.33
C SER A 141 11.22 11.92 -1.98
N VAL A 142 10.77 13.16 -1.90
CA VAL A 142 11.53 14.33 -2.31
C VAL A 142 11.71 15.25 -1.11
N PRO A 143 12.97 15.55 -0.67
CA PRO A 143 13.21 16.42 0.47
C PRO A 143 12.53 17.79 0.32
N GLY A 144 11.88 18.26 1.38
CA GLY A 144 11.21 19.57 1.40
C GLY A 144 9.96 19.69 0.57
N ARG A 145 9.54 18.64 -0.12
CA ARG A 145 8.34 18.64 -0.97
C ARG A 145 7.47 17.43 -0.69
N ARG A 146 6.19 17.67 -0.39
CA ARG A 146 5.19 16.59 -0.31
C ARG A 146 4.64 16.26 -1.70
N LEU A 147 4.72 15.01 -2.08
CA LEU A 147 4.21 14.52 -3.37
C LEU A 147 2.74 14.11 -3.26
N SER A 148 1.97 14.46 -4.28
CA SER A 148 0.67 13.85 -4.53
C SER A 148 0.84 12.44 -5.13
N LYS A 149 -0.24 11.65 -5.19
CA LYS A 149 -0.19 10.33 -5.84
C LYS A 149 0.29 10.44 -7.30
N ALA A 150 -0.21 11.43 -8.05
CA ALA A 150 0.26 11.70 -9.41
C ALA A 150 1.76 12.08 -9.45
N GLY A 151 2.22 12.87 -8.48
CA GLY A 151 3.64 13.23 -8.38
C GLY A 151 4.55 12.04 -8.07
N MET A 152 4.08 11.09 -7.25
CA MET A 152 4.81 9.85 -6.98
C MET A 152 4.91 8.96 -8.22
N LEU A 153 3.81 8.82 -8.98
CA LEU A 153 3.79 8.07 -10.23
C LEU A 153 4.74 8.71 -11.27
N ALA A 154 4.67 10.03 -11.45
CA ALA A 154 5.56 10.76 -12.35
C ALA A 154 7.04 10.56 -11.97
N LEU A 155 7.36 10.64 -10.68
CA LEU A 155 8.71 10.41 -10.16
C LEU A 155 9.23 9.00 -10.47
N LEU A 156 8.38 7.98 -10.28
CA LEU A 156 8.74 6.59 -10.60
C LEU A 156 8.93 6.39 -12.11
N MET A 157 8.03 6.95 -12.91
CA MET A 157 8.14 6.87 -14.38
C MET A 157 9.42 7.52 -14.88
N GLU A 158 9.75 8.71 -14.38
CA GLU A 158 10.99 9.43 -14.72
C GLU A 158 12.24 8.64 -14.31
N ARG A 159 12.30 8.19 -13.05
CA ARG A 159 13.48 7.47 -12.51
C ARG A 159 13.76 6.15 -13.21
N HIS A 160 12.72 5.48 -13.70
CA HIS A 160 12.85 4.13 -14.26
C HIS A 160 12.59 4.07 -15.78
N GLY A 161 12.49 5.23 -16.44
CA GLY A 161 12.28 5.28 -17.89
C GLY A 161 10.98 4.59 -18.33
N VAL A 162 9.90 4.71 -17.52
CA VAL A 162 8.58 4.21 -17.92
C VAL A 162 7.96 5.23 -18.86
N GLY A 163 7.66 4.80 -20.08
CA GLY A 163 7.02 5.66 -21.08
C GLY A 163 5.62 6.12 -20.66
N PRO A 164 5.10 7.20 -21.28
CA PRO A 164 3.73 7.62 -21.02
C PRO A 164 2.77 6.49 -21.41
N TRP A 165 1.76 6.26 -20.55
CA TRP A 165 0.74 5.25 -20.81
C TRP A 165 0.01 5.56 -22.11
N VAL A 166 0.13 4.67 -23.08
CA VAL A 166 -0.65 4.74 -24.31
C VAL A 166 -2.10 4.41 -23.93
N GLY A 167 -2.97 5.42 -23.96
CA GLY A 167 -4.41 5.25 -23.71
C GLY A 167 -4.99 5.97 -22.48
N TYR A 168 -4.20 6.69 -21.69
CA TYR A 168 -4.74 7.53 -20.62
C TYR A 168 -4.72 9.04 -21.00
N PRO A 169 -5.79 9.80 -20.76
CA PRO A 169 -5.79 11.25 -21.03
C PRO A 169 -4.71 11.96 -20.21
N ARG A 170 -4.05 12.94 -20.80
CA ARG A 170 -2.94 13.72 -20.20
C ARG A 170 -3.32 14.54 -18.95
N THR A 171 -4.56 14.48 -18.53
CA THR A 171 -5.07 15.10 -17.32
C THR A 171 -5.62 14.02 -16.41
N PHE A 172 -4.92 13.74 -15.29
CA PHE A 172 -5.47 12.93 -14.22
C PHE A 172 -6.64 13.68 -13.59
N PRO A 173 -7.89 13.20 -13.69
CA PRO A 173 -8.93 13.72 -12.83
C PRO A 173 -8.55 13.44 -11.39
N ALA A 174 -8.92 14.33 -10.47
CA ALA A 174 -8.68 14.22 -9.03
C ALA A 174 -9.52 13.11 -8.37
N SER A 175 -9.81 12.03 -9.09
CA SER A 175 -10.59 10.88 -8.62
C SER A 175 -9.70 9.64 -8.56
N PRO A 176 -9.89 8.78 -7.56
CA PRO A 176 -9.01 7.65 -7.30
C PRO A 176 -8.97 6.71 -8.50
N LEU A 177 -7.75 6.34 -8.92
CA LEU A 177 -7.52 5.21 -9.80
C LEU A 177 -8.37 4.04 -9.28
N ARG A 178 -9.35 3.59 -10.07
CA ARG A 178 -10.06 2.34 -9.78
C ARG A 178 -9.06 1.21 -9.92
N VAL A 179 -8.39 0.90 -8.82
CA VAL A 179 -7.74 -0.40 -8.67
C VAL A 179 -8.88 -1.43 -8.70
N PRO A 180 -8.80 -2.52 -9.48
CA PRO A 180 -9.79 -3.58 -9.41
C PRO A 180 -9.95 -3.99 -7.94
N ARG A 181 -11.08 -3.72 -7.32
CA ARG A 181 -11.42 -4.27 -6.02
C ARG A 181 -11.59 -5.75 -6.23
N PHE A 182 -10.71 -6.55 -5.64
CA PHE A 182 -10.99 -7.97 -5.50
C PHE A 182 -12.31 -8.08 -4.72
N PRO A 183 -13.25 -8.91 -5.19
CA PRO A 183 -14.48 -9.13 -4.44
C PRO A 183 -14.11 -9.60 -3.03
N PRO A 184 -14.89 -9.22 -2.00
CA PRO A 184 -14.69 -9.76 -0.66
C PRO A 184 -14.75 -11.27 -0.78
N SER A 185 -13.81 -11.96 -0.13
CA SER A 185 -13.73 -13.42 -0.11
C SER A 185 -14.98 -13.98 0.59
N SER A 186 -16.05 -14.14 -0.16
CA SER A 186 -17.19 -14.92 0.27
C SER A 186 -16.94 -16.39 -0.10
N GLY A 187 -16.77 -17.21 0.93
CA GLY A 187 -16.86 -18.66 0.79
C GLY A 187 -15.52 -19.39 0.76
N ARG A 188 -15.29 -20.10 1.84
CA ARG A 188 -14.32 -21.19 1.96
C ARG A 188 -14.50 -22.19 0.81
N SER A 189 -13.57 -22.26 -0.11
CA SER A 189 -13.37 -23.45 -0.90
C SER A 189 -11.99 -24.00 -0.59
N ALA A 190 -11.98 -25.19 -0.02
CA ALA A 190 -10.80 -25.94 0.34
C ALA A 190 -9.95 -26.23 -0.90
N TRP A 191 -8.75 -25.70 -0.92
CA TRP A 191 -7.74 -26.13 -1.86
C TRP A 191 -7.25 -27.51 -1.41
N LYS A 192 -7.71 -28.59 -2.06
CA LYS A 192 -7.19 -29.94 -1.89
C LYS A 192 -5.85 -29.99 -2.60
N GLY A 193 -4.76 -30.00 -1.82
CA GLY A 193 -3.43 -30.33 -2.32
C GLY A 193 -3.44 -31.71 -2.97
N SER A 194 -3.00 -31.78 -4.21
CA SER A 194 -2.75 -33.04 -4.91
C SER A 194 -1.58 -33.77 -4.22
N ALA A 195 -1.88 -34.95 -3.70
CA ALA A 195 -0.91 -35.88 -3.15
C ALA A 195 0.11 -36.29 -4.22
N GLN A 196 1.38 -36.34 -3.83
CA GLN A 196 2.42 -37.00 -4.62
C GLN A 196 2.17 -38.51 -4.67
N PRO A 197 2.45 -39.21 -5.77
CA PRO A 197 2.46 -40.64 -5.79
C PRO A 197 3.73 -41.14 -5.10
N SER A 198 3.53 -41.95 -4.05
CA SER A 198 4.57 -42.74 -3.40
C SER A 198 5.11 -43.80 -4.37
N GLY A 199 6.40 -43.72 -4.71
CA GLY A 199 7.11 -44.79 -5.38
C GLY A 199 7.19 -46.01 -4.47
N GLY A 200 6.60 -47.09 -4.91
CA GLY A 200 6.77 -48.42 -4.33
C GLY A 200 7.92 -49.12 -5.02
N SER A 201 8.92 -49.53 -4.24
CA SER A 201 9.91 -50.50 -4.63
C SER A 201 9.30 -51.89 -4.54
N GLY A 202 9.56 -52.72 -5.49
CA GLY A 202 9.37 -54.12 -5.56
C GLY A 202 10.21 -54.67 -6.69
#